data_b0791f8ba08e51a32f15348a9cc0b1d5
#
_entry.id   b0791f8ba08e51a32f15348a9cc0b1d5
#
_cell.length_a   1.000
_cell.length_b   1.000
_cell.length_c   1.000
_cell.angle_alpha   90.00
_cell.angle_beta   90.00
_cell.angle_gamma   90.00
#
_symmetry.space_group_name_H-M   'P 1'
#
loop_
_entity.id
_entity.type
_entity.pdbx_description
1 polymer ?
#
loop_
_entity_poly.entity_id
_entity_poly.type
_entity_poly.pdbx_seq_one_letter_code
_entity_poly.pdbx_strand_id
1 'polypeptide(L)'
;MRINQLVIFSDVAKTKNISVTAKNLFMTQPSVSQNLKALEDELGIELIKRSNKGIELTEVGKKVIEKIDVIIDDYNLFMQDINDLKDNINHLKVFYTGRLEHQIIAKAMNYIDLSELNINLVYESFK
;
A
#
# COMPACT_ATOMS: atom_id res chain seq x y z
N MET A 1 -6.39 5.52 15.77
CA MET A 1 -6.89 5.00 14.47
C MET A 1 -5.72 4.56 13.62
N ARG A 2 -5.80 3.38 13.03
CA ARG A 2 -4.76 2.79 12.19
C ARG A 2 -5.35 2.47 10.82
N ILE A 3 -4.55 2.57 9.76
CA ILE A 3 -5.01 2.28 8.40
C ILE A 3 -5.59 0.87 8.27
N ASN A 4 -5.02 -0.11 8.97
CA ASN A 4 -5.54 -1.49 8.98
C ASN A 4 -6.99 -1.58 9.49
N GLN A 5 -7.38 -0.76 10.46
CA GLN A 5 -8.75 -0.73 10.95
C GLN A 5 -9.72 -0.20 9.88
N LEU A 6 -9.28 0.77 9.08
CA LEU A 6 -10.04 1.28 7.95
C LEU A 6 -10.19 0.22 6.85
N VAL A 7 -9.11 -0.50 6.54
CA VAL A 7 -9.14 -1.61 5.57
C VAL A 7 -10.08 -2.73 6.04
N ILE A 8 -10.01 -3.10 7.31
CA ILE A 8 -10.91 -4.11 7.90
C ILE A 8 -12.38 -3.67 7.78
N PHE A 9 -12.68 -2.42 8.13
CA PHE A 9 -14.05 -1.91 8.02
C PHE A 9 -14.53 -1.86 6.56
N SER A 10 -13.68 -1.44 5.62
CA SER A 10 -14.00 -1.45 4.19
C SER A 10 -14.31 -2.86 3.68
N ASP A 11 -13.52 -3.86 4.06
CA ASP A 11 -13.78 -5.24 3.65
C ASP A 11 -15.07 -5.80 4.29
N VAL A 12 -15.31 -5.53 5.59
CA VAL A 12 -16.56 -5.93 6.26
C VAL A 12 -17.78 -5.25 5.62
N ALA A 13 -17.66 -4.02 5.21
CA ALA A 13 -18.73 -3.29 4.52
C ALA A 13 -19.12 -3.97 3.19
N LYS A 14 -18.15 -4.57 2.49
CA LYS A 14 -18.34 -5.28 1.23
C LYS A 14 -18.86 -6.70 1.44
N THR A 15 -18.21 -7.45 2.33
CA THR A 15 -18.53 -8.88 2.57
C THR A 15 -19.76 -9.08 3.43
N LYS A 16 -20.05 -8.12 4.33
CA LYS A 16 -21.07 -8.23 5.40
C LYS A 16 -20.92 -9.47 6.26
N ASN A 17 -19.71 -10.00 6.34
CA ASN A 17 -19.40 -11.26 7.02
C ASN A 17 -17.98 -11.22 7.61
N ILE A 18 -17.89 -11.28 8.94
CA ILE A 18 -16.60 -11.25 9.66
C ILE A 18 -15.71 -12.45 9.30
N SER A 19 -16.30 -13.63 9.13
CA SER A 19 -15.53 -14.83 8.78
C SER A 19 -14.89 -14.71 7.39
N VAL A 20 -15.61 -14.16 6.44
CA VAL A 20 -15.10 -13.93 5.08
C VAL A 20 -14.01 -12.86 5.10
N THR A 21 -14.23 -11.74 5.79
CA THR A 21 -13.22 -10.70 5.96
C THR A 21 -11.96 -11.23 6.64
N ALA A 22 -12.10 -12.04 7.69
CA ALA A 22 -10.96 -12.67 8.35
C ALA A 22 -10.13 -13.51 7.36
N LYS A 23 -10.76 -14.27 6.50
CA LYS A 23 -10.08 -15.04 5.45
C LYS A 23 -9.41 -14.12 4.41
N ASN A 24 -10.11 -13.11 3.93
CA ASN A 24 -9.57 -12.17 2.93
C ASN A 24 -8.31 -11.45 3.42
N LEU A 25 -8.29 -11.09 4.70
CA LEU A 25 -7.21 -10.31 5.31
C LEU A 25 -6.18 -11.17 6.07
N PHE A 26 -6.27 -12.50 5.99
CA PHE A 26 -5.39 -13.43 6.71
C PHE A 26 -5.36 -13.18 8.23
N MET A 27 -6.54 -12.93 8.80
CA MET A 27 -6.74 -12.63 10.21
C MET A 27 -7.64 -13.65 10.87
N THR A 28 -7.68 -13.65 12.20
CA THR A 28 -8.71 -14.39 12.96
C THR A 28 -9.99 -13.56 13.09
N GLN A 29 -11.14 -14.22 13.24
CA GLN A 29 -12.42 -13.53 13.45
C GLN A 29 -12.41 -12.64 14.72
N PRO A 30 -11.87 -13.09 15.88
CA PRO A 30 -11.74 -12.22 17.04
C PRO A 30 -10.90 -10.97 16.77
N SER A 31 -9.82 -11.08 16.00
CA SER A 31 -8.98 -9.95 15.63
C SER A 31 -9.75 -8.93 14.78
N VAL A 32 -10.51 -9.38 13.79
CA VAL A 32 -11.38 -8.52 12.99
C VAL A 32 -12.38 -7.79 13.88
N SER A 33 -13.09 -8.53 14.76
CA SER A 33 -14.09 -7.95 15.67
C SER A 33 -13.50 -6.92 16.63
N GLN A 34 -12.31 -7.18 17.17
CA GLN A 34 -11.60 -6.27 18.08
C GLN A 34 -11.18 -4.98 17.38
N ASN A 35 -10.67 -5.09 16.15
CA ASN A 35 -10.26 -3.92 15.37
C ASN A 35 -11.45 -3.05 14.98
N LEU A 36 -12.58 -3.66 14.61
CA LEU A 36 -13.81 -2.91 14.33
C LEU A 36 -14.31 -2.17 15.58
N LYS A 37 -14.36 -2.85 16.72
CA LYS A 37 -14.77 -2.22 17.98
C LYS A 37 -13.83 -1.09 18.37
N ALA A 38 -12.53 -1.28 18.25
CA ALA A 38 -11.55 -0.22 18.55
C ALA A 38 -11.73 1.00 17.64
N LEU A 39 -12.09 0.80 16.37
CA LEU A 39 -12.39 1.89 15.44
C LEU A 39 -13.67 2.65 15.86
N GLU A 40 -14.73 1.90 16.18
CA GLU A 40 -16.00 2.49 16.65
C GLU A 40 -15.83 3.28 17.96
N ASP A 41 -15.08 2.71 18.91
CA ASP A 41 -14.79 3.35 20.20
C ASP A 41 -14.00 4.66 20.02
N GLU A 42 -13.02 4.66 19.11
CA GLU A 42 -12.20 5.85 18.83
C GLU A 42 -12.99 6.95 18.10
N LEU A 43 -13.87 6.56 17.19
CA LEU A 43 -14.74 7.51 16.48
C LEU A 43 -15.95 7.95 17.31
N GLY A 44 -16.27 7.20 18.37
CA GLY A 44 -17.43 7.46 19.21
C GLY A 44 -18.77 7.19 18.51
N ILE A 45 -18.78 6.34 17.51
CA ILE A 45 -19.97 6.01 16.71
C ILE A 45 -20.02 4.52 16.37
N GLU A 46 -21.22 3.97 16.27
CA GLU A 46 -21.43 2.62 15.76
C GLU A 46 -21.47 2.62 14.22
N LEU A 47 -20.59 1.84 13.61
CA LEU A 47 -20.49 1.72 12.15
C LEU A 47 -21.24 0.51 11.62
N ILE A 48 -21.32 -0.54 12.43
CA ILE A 48 -21.99 -1.79 12.11
C ILE A 48 -23.02 -2.17 13.17
N LYS A 49 -24.03 -2.91 12.75
CA LYS A 49 -24.97 -3.62 13.62
C LYS A 49 -25.08 -5.07 13.22
N ARG A 50 -25.27 -5.94 14.21
CA ARG A 50 -25.50 -7.36 14.00
C ARG A 50 -27.00 -7.62 13.95
N SER A 51 -27.43 -8.39 12.96
CA SER A 51 -28.80 -8.85 12.82
C SER A 51 -28.82 -10.35 12.54
N ASN A 52 -30.00 -10.95 12.50
CA ASN A 52 -30.18 -12.34 12.09
C ASN A 52 -29.74 -12.63 10.65
N LYS A 53 -29.59 -11.58 9.85
CA LYS A 53 -29.11 -11.63 8.46
C LYS A 53 -27.60 -11.43 8.32
N GLY A 54 -26.85 -11.32 9.43
CA GLY A 54 -25.43 -11.06 9.47
C GLY A 54 -25.11 -9.63 9.91
N ILE A 55 -24.11 -9.02 9.27
CA ILE A 55 -23.66 -7.66 9.56
C ILE A 55 -24.26 -6.69 8.55
N GLU A 56 -24.75 -5.58 9.06
CA GLU A 56 -25.24 -4.45 8.28
C GLU A 56 -24.53 -3.17 8.73
N LEU A 57 -24.34 -2.23 7.80
CA LEU A 57 -23.86 -0.89 8.14
C LEU A 57 -24.98 -0.08 8.78
N THR A 58 -24.62 0.71 9.79
CA THR A 58 -25.52 1.77 10.28
C THR A 58 -25.64 2.88 9.22
N GLU A 59 -26.61 3.78 9.38
CA GLU A 59 -26.73 4.93 8.48
C GLU A 59 -25.47 5.82 8.51
N VAL A 60 -24.83 5.93 9.67
CA VAL A 60 -23.54 6.63 9.80
C VAL A 60 -22.43 5.81 9.11
N GLY A 61 -22.42 4.50 9.31
CA GLY A 61 -21.45 3.59 8.65
C GLY A 61 -21.49 3.70 7.12
N LYS A 62 -22.67 3.82 6.52
CA LYS A 62 -22.83 4.03 5.07
C LYS A 62 -22.21 5.34 4.59
N LYS A 63 -22.30 6.40 5.38
CA LYS A 63 -21.68 7.69 5.04
C LYS A 63 -20.17 7.71 5.28
N VAL A 64 -19.73 7.03 6.32
CA VAL A 64 -18.32 6.97 6.70
C VAL A 64 -17.53 6.10 5.74
N ILE A 65 -18.10 5.00 5.22
CA ILE A 65 -17.39 4.11 4.30
C ILE A 65 -16.93 4.81 3.02
N GLU A 66 -17.73 5.70 2.47
CA GLU A 66 -17.36 6.46 1.27
C GLU A 66 -16.09 7.30 1.49
N LYS A 67 -15.98 7.89 2.68
CA LYS A 67 -14.79 8.69 3.07
C LYS A 67 -13.58 7.80 3.38
N ILE A 68 -13.82 6.66 4.00
CA ILE A 68 -12.76 5.69 4.33
C ILE A 68 -12.14 5.10 3.06
N ASP A 69 -12.95 4.77 2.06
CA ASP A 69 -12.44 4.24 0.80
C ASP A 69 -11.52 5.26 0.09
N VAL A 70 -11.85 6.55 0.13
CA VAL A 70 -10.98 7.61 -0.39
C VAL A 70 -9.66 7.67 0.37
N ILE A 71 -9.68 7.56 1.70
CA ILE A 71 -8.45 7.56 2.53
C ILE A 71 -7.58 6.33 2.19
N ILE A 72 -8.19 5.17 2.00
CA ILE A 72 -7.46 3.95 1.64
C ILE A 72 -6.81 4.09 0.26
N ASP A 73 -7.54 4.63 -0.72
CA ASP A 73 -7.03 4.86 -2.07
C ASP A 73 -5.86 5.87 -2.05
N ASP A 74 -6.00 6.98 -1.34
CA ASP A 74 -4.93 7.97 -1.17
C ASP A 74 -3.70 7.38 -0.46
N TYR A 75 -3.91 6.54 0.55
CA TYR A 75 -2.83 5.83 1.22
C TYR A 75 -2.09 4.88 0.27
N ASN A 76 -2.81 4.13 -0.56
CA ASN A 76 -2.22 3.23 -1.53
C ASN A 76 -1.42 3.98 -2.59
N LEU A 77 -1.92 5.12 -3.09
CA LEU A 77 -1.20 6.00 -4.00
C LEU A 77 0.07 6.55 -3.34
N PHE A 78 -0.01 7.00 -2.09
CA PHE A 78 1.15 7.46 -1.34
C PHE A 78 2.22 6.36 -1.23
N MET A 79 1.83 5.12 -0.91
CA MET A 79 2.77 4.01 -0.80
C MET A 79 3.40 3.66 -2.16
N GLN A 80 2.62 3.76 -3.23
CA GLN A 80 3.14 3.57 -4.60
C GLN A 80 4.16 4.65 -4.95
N ASP A 81 3.87 5.92 -4.67
CA ASP A 81 4.79 7.03 -4.91
C ASP A 81 6.10 6.87 -4.14
N ILE A 82 6.04 6.41 -2.88
CA ILE A 82 7.23 6.12 -2.08
C ILE A 82 8.05 4.97 -2.68
N ASN A 83 7.42 3.92 -3.18
CA ASN A 83 8.12 2.83 -3.84
C ASN A 83 8.79 3.30 -5.14
N ASP A 84 8.10 4.09 -5.95
CA ASP A 84 8.66 4.68 -7.17
C ASP A 84 9.86 5.59 -6.87
N LEU A 85 9.80 6.37 -5.79
CA LEU A 85 10.93 7.19 -5.34
C LEU A 85 12.12 6.34 -4.86
N LYS A 86 11.89 5.24 -4.16
CA LYS A 86 12.95 4.30 -3.76
C LYS A 86 13.63 3.68 -4.98
N ASP A 87 12.85 3.27 -5.97
CA ASP A 87 13.38 2.70 -7.20
C ASP A 87 14.23 3.72 -7.96
N ASN A 88 13.80 4.99 -8.04
CA ASN A 88 14.56 6.07 -8.67
C ASN A 88 15.85 6.43 -7.90
N ILE A 89 15.88 6.30 -6.59
CA ILE A 89 17.11 6.51 -5.78
C ILE A 89 18.12 5.37 -6.05
N ASN A 90 17.64 4.17 -6.33
CA ASN A 90 18.47 3.00 -6.60
C ASN A 90 18.89 2.89 -8.08
N HIS A 91 18.41 3.78 -8.96
CA HIS A 91 18.75 3.80 -10.39
C HIS A 91 19.65 4.98 -10.72
N LEU A 92 20.92 4.70 -11.00
CA LEU A 92 21.81 5.67 -11.62
C LEU A 92 21.63 5.58 -13.15
N LYS A 93 21.01 6.59 -13.76
CA LYS A 93 20.96 6.71 -15.22
C LYS A 93 22.20 7.46 -15.70
N VAL A 94 23.08 6.75 -16.41
CA VAL A 94 24.24 7.36 -17.06
C VAL A 94 23.90 7.65 -18.52
N PHE A 95 23.82 8.93 -18.87
CA PHE A 95 23.67 9.38 -20.25
C PHE A 95 25.05 9.67 -20.83
N TYR A 96 25.34 9.11 -21.99
CA TYR A 96 26.56 9.46 -22.72
C TYR A 96 26.24 9.84 -24.16
N THR A 97 26.87 10.89 -24.63
CA THR A 97 26.83 11.31 -26.03
C THR A 97 28.17 11.00 -26.71
N GLY A 98 28.13 10.15 -27.73
CA GLY A 98 29.29 9.83 -28.52
C GLY A 98 29.77 8.38 -28.42
N ARG A 99 30.80 8.04 -29.23
CA ARG A 99 31.45 6.74 -29.23
C ARG A 99 32.40 6.60 -28.02
N LEU A 100 31.86 6.56 -26.83
CA LEU A 100 32.62 6.04 -25.70
C LEU A 100 32.64 4.51 -25.80
N GLU A 101 33.80 3.97 -25.96
CA GLU A 101 33.98 2.54 -25.98
C GLU A 101 33.48 1.96 -24.66
N HIS A 102 32.71 0.87 -24.73
CA HIS A 102 32.18 0.15 -23.56
C HIS A 102 33.24 -0.16 -22.50
N GLN A 103 34.52 -0.20 -22.91
CA GLN A 103 35.65 -0.45 -22.03
C GLN A 103 35.90 0.67 -21.01
N ILE A 104 35.62 1.95 -21.34
CA ILE A 104 35.83 3.08 -20.42
C ILE A 104 34.77 3.05 -19.32
N ILE A 105 33.52 2.73 -19.67
CA ILE A 105 32.41 2.62 -18.72
C ILE A 105 32.65 1.42 -17.79
N ALA A 106 33.07 0.27 -18.34
CA ALA A 106 33.41 -0.92 -17.55
C ALA A 106 34.59 -0.65 -16.58
N LYS A 107 35.61 0.10 -17.01
CA LYS A 107 36.71 0.51 -16.14
C LYS A 107 36.27 1.48 -15.04
N ALA A 108 35.44 2.48 -15.35
CA ALA A 108 34.93 3.43 -14.36
C ALA A 108 34.09 2.70 -13.30
N MET A 109 33.33 1.66 -13.69
CA MET A 109 32.51 0.88 -12.78
C MET A 109 33.32 0.00 -11.83
N ASN A 110 34.52 -0.41 -12.20
CA ASN A 110 35.41 -1.16 -11.30
C ASN A 110 35.96 -0.34 -10.14
N TYR A 111 35.87 1.00 -10.21
CA TYR A 111 36.29 1.90 -9.14
C TYR A 111 35.17 2.29 -8.17
N ILE A 112 33.93 1.91 -8.46
CA ILE A 112 32.76 2.18 -7.63
C ILE A 112 32.35 0.86 -6.98
N ASP A 113 32.40 0.81 -5.65
CA ASP A 113 31.88 -0.35 -4.92
C ASP A 113 30.34 -0.31 -4.97
N LEU A 114 29.79 -1.10 -5.88
CA LEU A 114 28.35 -1.21 -6.12
C LEU A 114 27.70 -2.33 -5.28
N SER A 115 28.45 -2.98 -4.40
CA SER A 115 27.99 -4.16 -3.65
C SER A 115 26.86 -3.83 -2.65
N GLU A 116 26.75 -2.59 -2.21
CA GLU A 116 25.68 -2.12 -1.32
C GLU A 116 24.53 -1.38 -2.04
N LEU A 117 24.67 -1.13 -3.33
CA LEU A 117 23.70 -0.39 -4.12
C LEU A 117 23.11 -1.29 -5.20
N ASN A 118 21.80 -1.56 -5.15
CA ASN A 118 21.06 -2.20 -6.25
C ASN A 118 20.97 -1.21 -7.43
N ILE A 119 22.08 -1.05 -8.18
CA ILE A 119 22.12 -0.16 -9.33
C ILE A 119 21.85 -0.96 -10.60
N ASN A 120 20.72 -0.71 -11.23
CA ASN A 120 20.45 -1.13 -12.59
C ASN A 120 20.94 -0.05 -13.56
N LEU A 121 21.98 -0.37 -14.35
CA LEU A 121 22.45 0.52 -15.39
C LEU A 121 21.59 0.35 -16.64
N VAL A 122 20.92 1.42 -17.02
CA VAL A 122 20.20 1.49 -18.29
C VAL A 122 21.07 2.24 -19.29
N TYR A 123 21.46 1.56 -20.36
CA TYR A 123 22.23 2.14 -21.45
C TYR A 123 21.27 2.64 -22.54
N GLU A 124 21.17 3.95 -22.71
CA GLU A 124 20.48 4.52 -23.85
C GLU A 124 21.51 5.23 -24.74
N SER A 125 21.65 4.77 -25.99
CA SER A 125 22.43 5.47 -27.01
C SER A 125 21.53 6.44 -27.76
N PHE A 126 21.82 7.71 -27.69
CA PHE A 126 21.22 8.68 -28.61
C PHE A 126 21.90 8.58 -29.98
N LYS A 127 21.08 8.36 -31.02
CA LYS A 127 21.53 8.46 -32.42
C LYS A 127 21.59 9.90 -32.86
#